data_12f1ed82b0dea66be3f0def68b998f5a
#
_entry.id   12f1ed82b0dea66be3f0def68b998f5a
#
_cell.length_a   1.000
_cell.length_b   1.000
_cell.length_c   1.000
_cell.angle_alpha   90.00
_cell.angle_beta   90.00
_cell.angle_gamma   90.00
#
_symmetry.space_group_name_H-M   'P 1'
#
loop_
_entity.id
_entity.type
_entity.pdbx_description
1 polymer ?
#
loop_
_entity_poly.entity_id
_entity_poly.type
_entity_poly.pdbx_seq_one_letter_code
_entity_poly.pdbx_strand_id
1 'polypeptide(L)'
;MSQEFALVQRLSSAARRAVGLTRETRRHWRTRPDDIQLSWGFPYPASFPIAELLEAAQMGLGKEGDRALQYGGGDACRRLERWVRDRLQQRGVQLHEVDCLITCGSSQALGLVAQVMVDPGDLVVVEGPTFMGALRAFRNAGAQLHQVTLEDDGPDLRALREWLEERLRGGQPMPKVFYTVPNFHNPTGCCMSLDKRRCLVELAERYGFLIVEDDAYGDLRFEGEDLPPLKAFDRQGVVAYVGTFSKTIAPGIRIGWIFGAEPLIAAMARLKADGGTSPFVQTVVAYYCEGANFDRRVEVLRANYRRRRDVMLHALERYMPADCRWTRPQGGFFVWLHLPEGIDSRELLAKAIDHGVSFVDGRPFFADVEEGARYLRLAFCYVPEDRMAEGIRRLTQALEELLETGP
;
A
#
# COMPACT_ATOMS: atom_id res chain seq x y z
N MET A 1 35.81 19.98 -8.20
CA MET A 1 34.78 18.93 -8.38
C MET A 1 35.02 17.89 -7.30
N SER A 2 34.07 17.70 -6.42
CA SER A 2 34.21 16.95 -5.17
C SER A 2 34.32 15.43 -5.41
N GLN A 3 34.93 14.70 -4.43
CA GLN A 3 34.97 13.23 -4.39
C GLN A 3 33.57 12.56 -4.52
N GLU A 4 32.50 13.25 -4.15
CA GLU A 4 31.10 12.81 -4.32
C GLU A 4 30.69 12.55 -5.78
N PHE A 5 31.16 13.37 -6.71
CA PHE A 5 30.84 13.18 -8.13
C PHE A 5 31.46 11.87 -8.69
N ALA A 6 32.65 11.50 -8.23
CA ALA A 6 33.31 10.27 -8.64
C ALA A 6 32.60 9.00 -8.11
N LEU A 7 32.00 9.06 -6.92
CA LEU A 7 31.24 7.94 -6.33
C LEU A 7 29.92 7.68 -7.08
N VAL A 8 29.18 8.73 -7.44
CA VAL A 8 27.90 8.58 -8.18
C VAL A 8 28.10 7.87 -9.53
N GLN A 9 29.22 8.12 -10.21
CA GLN A 9 29.55 7.41 -11.46
C GLN A 9 29.83 5.92 -11.28
N ARG A 10 30.21 5.49 -10.07
CA ARG A 10 30.52 4.10 -9.73
C ARG A 10 29.30 3.32 -9.19
N LEU A 11 28.18 3.99 -8.97
CA LEU A 11 26.94 3.33 -8.55
C LEU A 11 26.45 2.37 -9.63
N SER A 12 25.83 1.27 -9.21
CA SER A 12 25.13 0.36 -10.12
C SER A 12 24.02 1.09 -10.88
N SER A 13 23.55 0.53 -11.99
CA SER A 13 22.42 1.08 -12.74
C SER A 13 21.15 1.18 -11.87
N ALA A 14 20.89 0.18 -11.02
CA ALA A 14 19.78 0.21 -10.07
C ALA A 14 19.90 1.36 -9.07
N ALA A 15 21.09 1.55 -8.48
CA ALA A 15 21.33 2.65 -7.55
C ALA A 15 21.19 4.03 -8.22
N ARG A 16 21.65 4.18 -9.45
CA ARG A 16 21.49 5.43 -10.23
C ARG A 16 20.01 5.74 -10.51
N ARG A 17 19.20 4.71 -10.86
CA ARG A 17 17.75 4.88 -11.02
C ARG A 17 17.13 5.35 -9.71
N ALA A 18 17.44 4.69 -8.59
CA ALA A 18 16.90 5.04 -7.27
C ALA A 18 17.25 6.48 -6.84
N VAL A 19 18.48 6.94 -7.08
CA VAL A 19 18.91 8.32 -6.77
C VAL A 19 18.21 9.34 -7.66
N GLY A 20 17.98 9.03 -8.94
CA GLY A 20 17.24 9.90 -9.86
C GLY A 20 15.81 10.17 -9.42
N LEU A 21 15.15 9.17 -8.84
CA LEU A 21 13.77 9.27 -8.33
C LEU A 21 13.65 10.05 -7.00
N THR A 22 14.74 10.25 -6.25
CA THR A 22 14.70 10.85 -4.91
C THR A 22 15.01 12.34 -4.87
N ARG A 23 15.44 12.97 -5.96
CA ARG A 23 15.82 14.38 -5.99
C ARG A 23 14.67 15.36 -5.65
N GLU A 24 13.42 14.96 -5.87
CA GLU A 24 12.25 15.82 -5.62
C GLU A 24 11.69 15.74 -4.19
N THR A 25 12.05 14.74 -3.38
CA THR A 25 11.37 14.48 -2.10
C THR A 25 12.11 15.01 -0.86
N ARG A 26 13.28 15.62 -0.98
CA ARG A 26 14.04 16.17 0.16
C ARG A 26 13.75 17.65 0.45
N ARG A 27 12.51 18.11 0.39
CA ARG A 27 12.13 19.28 1.18
C ARG A 27 11.87 18.79 2.59
N HIS A 28 12.81 19.08 3.51
CA HIS A 28 12.63 18.90 4.95
C HIS A 28 11.41 19.72 5.37
N TRP A 29 10.29 19.05 5.57
CA TRP A 29 9.12 19.64 6.17
C TRP A 29 9.50 19.99 7.61
N ARG A 30 9.77 21.25 7.87
CA ARG A 30 9.81 21.76 9.24
C ARG A 30 8.36 21.80 9.70
N THR A 31 7.91 20.78 10.41
CA THR A 31 6.61 20.76 11.04
C THR A 31 6.61 21.72 12.22
N ARG A 32 5.68 22.67 12.21
CA ARG A 32 5.39 23.49 13.38
C ARG A 32 4.47 22.67 14.31
N PRO A 33 4.45 22.96 15.63
CA PRO A 33 3.57 22.22 16.57
C PRO A 33 2.09 22.25 16.19
N ASP A 34 1.64 23.31 15.52
CA ASP A 34 0.25 23.50 15.13
C ASP A 34 -0.09 23.03 13.70
N ASP A 35 0.86 22.44 12.99
CA ASP A 35 0.63 21.89 11.66
C ASP A 35 -0.27 20.65 11.72
N ILE A 36 -1.20 20.57 10.75
CA ILE A 36 -2.15 19.46 10.61
C ILE A 36 -1.73 18.59 9.45
N GLN A 37 -1.29 17.36 9.76
CA GLN A 37 -0.66 16.45 8.79
C GLN A 37 -1.69 15.50 8.17
N LEU A 38 -2.51 15.97 7.21
CA LEU A 38 -3.42 15.12 6.44
C LEU A 38 -2.68 14.26 5.39
N SER A 39 -1.37 14.42 5.26
CA SER A 39 -0.49 13.66 4.37
C SER A 39 -0.12 12.27 4.89
N TRP A 40 -0.12 12.03 6.21
CA TRP A 40 0.45 10.84 6.81
C TRP A 40 -0.52 9.66 6.86
N GLY A 41 -0.30 8.68 5.98
CA GLY A 41 -1.01 7.40 5.97
C GLY A 41 -0.51 6.42 7.05
N PHE A 42 -0.29 6.92 8.28
CA PHE A 42 0.13 6.12 9.43
C PHE A 42 -1.07 5.81 10.33
N PRO A 43 -1.14 4.60 10.92
CA PRO A 43 -2.17 4.31 11.91
C PRO A 43 -2.17 5.31 13.07
N TYR A 44 -3.34 5.53 13.67
CA TYR A 44 -3.49 6.43 14.80
C TYR A 44 -2.66 5.98 16.01
N PRO A 45 -1.69 6.80 16.49
CA PRO A 45 -0.75 6.34 17.53
C PRO A 45 -1.42 5.92 18.83
N ALA A 46 -2.47 6.64 19.26
CA ALA A 46 -3.18 6.30 20.50
C ALA A 46 -3.97 4.98 20.42
N SER A 47 -4.07 4.37 19.22
CA SER A 47 -4.71 3.06 19.05
C SER A 47 -3.73 1.90 19.14
N PHE A 48 -2.42 2.10 19.32
CA PHE A 48 -1.49 0.97 19.38
C PHE A 48 -1.72 0.09 20.59
N PRO A 49 -1.69 -1.26 20.45
CA PRO A 49 -2.00 -2.21 21.52
C PRO A 49 -0.76 -2.45 22.40
N ILE A 50 -0.27 -1.40 23.07
CA ILE A 50 1.01 -1.43 23.81
C ILE A 50 0.97 -2.45 24.95
N ALA A 51 -0.11 -2.48 25.73
CA ALA A 51 -0.24 -3.38 26.86
C ALA A 51 -0.28 -4.85 26.43
N GLU A 52 -1.06 -5.16 25.39
CA GLU A 52 -1.22 -6.50 24.84
C GLU A 52 0.08 -7.00 24.17
N LEU A 53 0.83 -6.09 23.52
CA LEU A 53 2.14 -6.43 22.95
C LEU A 53 3.19 -6.68 24.05
N LEU A 54 3.13 -5.96 25.16
CA LEU A 54 4.01 -6.19 26.30
C LEU A 54 3.73 -7.55 26.94
N GLU A 55 2.47 -7.88 27.16
CA GLU A 55 2.04 -9.20 27.65
C GLU A 55 2.49 -10.33 26.71
N ALA A 56 2.26 -10.18 25.41
CA ALA A 56 2.68 -11.12 24.40
C ALA A 56 4.22 -11.32 24.38
N ALA A 57 4.98 -10.24 24.57
CA ALA A 57 6.44 -10.31 24.66
C ALA A 57 6.91 -11.08 25.92
N GLN A 58 6.29 -10.83 27.07
CA GLN A 58 6.59 -11.56 28.31
C GLN A 58 6.26 -13.06 28.18
N MET A 59 5.09 -13.38 27.63
CA MET A 59 4.69 -14.76 27.41
C MET A 59 5.61 -15.46 26.41
N GLY A 60 5.94 -14.79 25.31
CA GLY A 60 6.79 -15.34 24.25
C GLY A 60 8.21 -15.62 24.75
N LEU A 61 8.84 -14.68 25.41
CA LEU A 61 10.17 -14.88 26.00
C LEU A 61 10.15 -15.92 27.13
N GLY A 62 9.11 -15.95 27.96
CA GLY A 62 8.97 -16.91 29.04
C GLY A 62 8.83 -18.36 28.55
N LYS A 63 8.18 -18.58 27.40
CA LYS A 63 7.93 -19.95 26.88
C LYS A 63 8.96 -20.39 25.85
N GLU A 64 9.42 -19.50 24.96
CA GLU A 64 10.38 -19.84 23.90
C GLU A 64 11.85 -19.71 24.36
N GLY A 65 12.10 -18.88 25.37
CA GLY A 65 13.43 -18.64 25.90
C GLY A 65 14.41 -18.11 24.85
N ASP A 66 15.57 -18.72 24.78
CA ASP A 66 16.66 -18.39 23.84
C ASP A 66 16.28 -18.59 22.36
N ARG A 67 15.33 -19.49 22.06
CA ARG A 67 14.85 -19.72 20.68
C ARG A 67 14.22 -18.48 20.07
N ALA A 68 13.54 -17.65 20.87
CA ALA A 68 12.98 -16.39 20.40
C ALA A 68 14.05 -15.36 19.99
N LEU A 69 15.29 -15.54 20.49
CA LEU A 69 16.40 -14.60 20.28
C LEU A 69 17.46 -15.16 19.32
N GLN A 70 17.37 -16.44 18.93
CA GLN A 70 18.33 -17.08 18.05
C GLN A 70 17.88 -17.02 16.57
N TYR A 71 18.83 -17.12 15.66
CA TYR A 71 18.56 -17.29 14.23
C TYR A 71 17.64 -18.48 13.95
N GLY A 72 16.77 -18.35 12.91
CA GLY A 72 15.83 -19.38 12.50
C GLY A 72 14.56 -19.44 13.35
N GLY A 73 14.53 -18.82 14.51
CA GLY A 73 13.36 -18.75 15.40
C GLY A 73 12.93 -20.10 15.96
N GLY A 74 11.97 -20.04 16.89
CA GLY A 74 11.39 -21.22 17.53
C GLY A 74 10.07 -21.68 16.88
N ASP A 75 9.26 -22.41 17.66
CA ASP A 75 7.93 -22.85 17.23
C ASP A 75 6.98 -21.67 16.98
N ALA A 76 7.14 -20.56 17.69
CA ALA A 76 6.33 -19.37 17.53
C ALA A 76 6.35 -18.81 16.10
N CYS A 77 7.49 -18.86 15.39
CA CYS A 77 7.58 -18.43 13.99
C CYS A 77 6.69 -19.29 13.08
N ARG A 78 6.70 -20.62 13.29
CA ARG A 78 5.83 -21.55 12.55
C ARG A 78 4.34 -21.35 12.89
N ARG A 79 4.03 -21.01 14.15
CA ARG A 79 2.66 -20.70 14.58
C ARG A 79 2.15 -19.41 13.96
N LEU A 80 2.98 -18.38 13.85
CA LEU A 80 2.63 -17.14 13.15
C LEU A 80 2.30 -17.43 11.68
N GLU A 81 3.14 -18.20 10.98
CA GLU A 81 2.88 -18.58 9.59
C GLU A 81 1.57 -19.35 9.46
N ARG A 82 1.33 -20.34 10.33
CA ARG A 82 0.05 -21.09 10.36
C ARG A 82 -1.13 -20.16 10.60
N TRP A 83 -1.03 -19.25 11.55
CA TRP A 83 -2.09 -18.29 11.85
C TRP A 83 -2.44 -17.41 10.64
N VAL A 84 -1.44 -16.88 9.94
CA VAL A 84 -1.65 -16.10 8.72
C VAL A 84 -2.29 -16.94 7.61
N ARG A 85 -1.87 -18.20 7.48
CA ARG A 85 -2.41 -19.18 6.53
C ARG A 85 -3.88 -19.47 6.80
N ASP A 86 -4.22 -19.78 8.05
CA ASP A 86 -5.59 -20.10 8.49
C ASP A 86 -6.53 -18.90 8.23
N ARG A 87 -6.04 -17.69 8.50
CA ARG A 87 -6.80 -16.46 8.22
C ARG A 87 -7.08 -16.27 6.72
N LEU A 88 -6.14 -16.57 5.87
CA LEU A 88 -6.34 -16.49 4.43
C LEU A 88 -7.31 -17.58 3.94
N GLN A 89 -7.25 -18.79 4.51
CA GLN A 89 -8.22 -19.86 4.22
C GLN A 89 -9.64 -19.47 4.62
N GLN A 90 -9.84 -18.80 5.77
CA GLN A 90 -11.15 -18.27 6.18
C GLN A 90 -11.73 -17.26 5.19
N ARG A 91 -10.87 -16.60 4.39
CA ARG A 91 -11.29 -15.69 3.31
C ARG A 91 -11.51 -16.40 1.96
N GLY A 92 -11.60 -17.72 1.96
CA GLY A 92 -11.92 -18.54 0.78
C GLY A 92 -10.73 -18.94 -0.08
N VAL A 93 -9.49 -18.67 0.34
CA VAL A 93 -8.31 -19.09 -0.41
C VAL A 93 -8.03 -20.58 -0.18
N GLN A 94 -7.95 -21.35 -1.27
CA GLN A 94 -7.50 -22.74 -1.21
C GLN A 94 -5.96 -22.75 -1.24
N LEU A 95 -5.35 -23.16 -0.13
CA LEU A 95 -3.90 -23.28 -0.01
C LEU A 95 -3.50 -24.73 -0.26
N HIS A 96 -3.17 -25.05 -1.51
CA HIS A 96 -2.54 -26.31 -1.90
C HIS A 96 -1.05 -26.03 -2.07
N GLU A 97 -0.17 -26.69 -1.31
CA GLU A 97 1.30 -26.62 -1.46
C GLU A 97 1.87 -25.22 -1.76
N VAL A 98 1.14 -24.19 -1.32
CA VAL A 98 1.52 -22.82 -1.53
C VAL A 98 2.52 -22.45 -0.46
N ASP A 99 3.69 -22.02 -0.87
CA ASP A 99 4.67 -21.54 0.07
C ASP A 99 4.33 -20.13 0.57
N CYS A 100 4.67 -19.90 1.82
CA CYS A 100 4.58 -18.63 2.50
C CYS A 100 5.98 -18.13 2.84
N LEU A 101 6.21 -16.84 2.64
CA LEU A 101 7.42 -16.19 3.12
C LEU A 101 7.05 -15.03 4.04
N ILE A 102 7.50 -15.10 5.29
CA ILE A 102 7.40 -13.96 6.22
C ILE A 102 8.49 -12.94 5.88
N THR A 103 8.07 -11.67 5.79
CA THR A 103 8.92 -10.56 5.33
C THR A 103 8.96 -9.42 6.34
N CYS A 104 9.95 -8.52 6.20
CA CYS A 104 10.04 -7.27 6.97
C CYS A 104 9.01 -6.24 6.47
N GLY A 105 7.72 -6.59 6.57
CA GLY A 105 6.59 -5.84 6.02
C GLY A 105 6.39 -6.06 4.52
N SER A 106 5.21 -5.67 4.01
CA SER A 106 4.86 -5.78 2.58
C SER A 106 5.85 -5.10 1.63
N SER A 107 6.54 -4.04 2.08
CA SER A 107 7.55 -3.36 1.25
C SER A 107 8.73 -4.25 0.87
N GLN A 108 9.15 -5.17 1.77
CA GLN A 108 10.17 -6.15 1.41
C GLN A 108 9.62 -7.19 0.44
N ALA A 109 8.38 -7.66 0.65
CA ALA A 109 7.73 -8.57 -0.29
C ALA A 109 7.68 -7.98 -1.70
N LEU A 110 7.22 -6.74 -1.85
CA LEU A 110 7.18 -6.04 -3.14
C LEU A 110 8.57 -5.87 -3.77
N GLY A 111 9.57 -5.51 -2.96
CA GLY A 111 10.96 -5.42 -3.44
C GLY A 111 11.52 -6.74 -3.93
N LEU A 112 11.22 -7.85 -3.23
CA LEU A 112 11.64 -9.20 -3.65
C LEU A 112 10.90 -9.67 -4.91
N VAL A 113 9.58 -9.41 -5.03
CA VAL A 113 8.85 -9.71 -6.26
C VAL A 113 9.46 -8.95 -7.44
N ALA A 114 9.76 -7.66 -7.29
CA ALA A 114 10.39 -6.87 -8.34
C ALA A 114 11.76 -7.44 -8.75
N GLN A 115 12.55 -7.94 -7.78
CA GLN A 115 13.86 -8.54 -8.06
C GLN A 115 13.78 -9.91 -8.72
N VAL A 116 12.76 -10.72 -8.39
CA VAL A 116 12.58 -12.08 -8.95
C VAL A 116 11.97 -12.04 -10.35
N MET A 117 11.01 -11.12 -10.57
CA MET A 117 10.16 -11.13 -11.77
C MET A 117 10.63 -10.20 -12.86
N VAL A 118 11.45 -9.18 -12.54
CA VAL A 118 11.67 -8.04 -13.46
C VAL A 118 13.14 -7.86 -13.77
N ASP A 119 13.48 -8.03 -15.04
CA ASP A 119 14.72 -7.56 -15.64
C ASP A 119 14.53 -6.12 -16.21
N PRO A 120 15.62 -5.33 -16.33
CA PRO A 120 15.52 -4.01 -16.94
C PRO A 120 14.93 -4.06 -18.36
N GLY A 121 13.83 -3.31 -18.55
CA GLY A 121 13.08 -3.26 -19.80
C GLY A 121 11.82 -4.13 -19.83
N ASP A 122 11.62 -5.01 -18.86
CA ASP A 122 10.39 -5.79 -18.75
C ASP A 122 9.17 -4.92 -18.45
N LEU A 123 8.02 -5.36 -18.95
CA LEU A 123 6.77 -4.66 -18.75
C LEU A 123 6.10 -5.07 -17.43
N VAL A 124 5.69 -4.06 -16.67
CA VAL A 124 4.85 -4.20 -15.49
C VAL A 124 3.61 -3.32 -15.67
N VAL A 125 2.44 -3.92 -15.54
CA VAL A 125 1.16 -3.19 -15.55
C VAL A 125 0.82 -2.74 -14.13
N VAL A 126 0.36 -1.51 -14.00
CA VAL A 126 -0.07 -0.90 -12.74
C VAL A 126 -1.39 -0.16 -12.93
N GLU A 127 -2.13 -0.01 -11.86
CA GLU A 127 -3.30 0.89 -11.83
C GLU A 127 -2.86 2.36 -11.89
N GLY A 128 -3.66 3.22 -12.45
CA GLY A 128 -3.45 4.67 -12.47
C GLY A 128 -4.64 5.42 -11.90
N PRO A 129 -4.49 5.94 -10.67
CA PRO A 129 -3.31 5.97 -9.78
C PRO A 129 -3.05 4.65 -9.06
N THR A 130 -1.85 4.51 -8.42
CA THR A 130 -1.54 3.37 -7.56
C THR A 130 -0.52 3.72 -6.45
N PHE A 131 -0.20 2.75 -5.57
CA PHE A 131 0.71 2.96 -4.45
C PHE A 131 2.14 3.31 -4.91
N MET A 132 2.59 4.52 -4.56
CA MET A 132 3.91 5.05 -4.93
C MET A 132 5.09 4.13 -4.53
N GLY A 133 4.93 3.34 -3.46
CA GLY A 133 5.96 2.40 -3.01
C GLY A 133 6.17 1.25 -4.00
N ALA A 134 5.12 0.76 -4.64
CA ALA A 134 5.19 -0.26 -5.69
C ALA A 134 5.78 0.32 -6.98
N LEU A 135 5.32 1.51 -7.42
CA LEU A 135 5.92 2.20 -8.57
C LEU A 135 7.43 2.34 -8.40
N ARG A 136 7.87 2.74 -7.21
CA ARG A 136 9.29 2.86 -6.90
C ARG A 136 10.01 1.51 -6.95
N ALA A 137 9.43 0.45 -6.39
CA ALA A 137 10.05 -0.88 -6.40
C ALA A 137 10.28 -1.39 -7.83
N PHE A 138 9.26 -1.30 -8.69
CA PHE A 138 9.37 -1.73 -10.08
C PHE A 138 10.29 -0.83 -10.92
N ARG A 139 10.23 0.50 -10.74
CA ARG A 139 11.17 1.41 -11.41
C ARG A 139 12.62 1.15 -11.00
N ASN A 140 12.89 0.86 -9.73
CA ASN A 140 14.24 0.52 -9.27
C ASN A 140 14.75 -0.77 -9.92
N ALA A 141 13.88 -1.77 -10.13
CA ALA A 141 14.20 -2.98 -10.89
C ALA A 141 14.46 -2.69 -12.40
N GLY A 142 13.99 -1.56 -12.90
CA GLY A 142 14.14 -1.15 -14.30
C GLY A 142 12.95 -1.49 -15.18
N ALA A 143 11.80 -1.76 -14.59
CA ALA A 143 10.56 -2.02 -15.32
C ALA A 143 10.15 -0.83 -16.20
N GLN A 144 9.58 -1.15 -17.37
CA GLN A 144 8.73 -0.25 -18.12
C GLN A 144 7.29 -0.38 -17.57
N LEU A 145 6.73 0.73 -17.07
CA LEU A 145 5.40 0.73 -16.49
C LEU A 145 4.36 1.02 -17.58
N HIS A 146 3.34 0.16 -17.66
CA HIS A 146 2.12 0.43 -18.41
C HIS A 146 0.99 0.67 -17.42
N GLN A 147 0.33 1.81 -17.54
CA GLN A 147 -0.72 2.23 -16.63
C GLN A 147 -2.08 1.92 -17.24
N VAL A 148 -2.96 1.34 -16.41
CA VAL A 148 -4.38 1.11 -16.73
C VAL A 148 -5.22 2.02 -15.84
N THR A 149 -6.16 2.74 -16.41
CA THR A 149 -7.03 3.65 -15.65
C THR A 149 -7.76 2.91 -14.54
N LEU A 150 -7.74 3.49 -13.34
CA LEU A 150 -8.50 3.00 -12.20
C LEU A 150 -9.88 3.67 -12.19
N GLU A 151 -10.93 2.87 -12.32
CA GLU A 151 -12.32 3.28 -12.18
C GLU A 151 -12.79 3.16 -10.72
N ASP A 152 -14.03 3.52 -10.42
CA ASP A 152 -14.57 3.51 -9.05
C ASP A 152 -14.61 2.11 -8.41
N ASP A 153 -14.68 1.06 -9.24
CA ASP A 153 -14.77 -0.34 -8.81
C ASP A 153 -13.58 -1.21 -9.25
N GLY A 154 -12.43 -0.61 -9.56
CA GLY A 154 -11.21 -1.30 -9.97
C GLY A 154 -10.70 -0.89 -11.35
N PRO A 155 -9.63 -1.52 -11.89
CA PRO A 155 -9.02 -1.13 -13.15
C PRO A 155 -9.96 -1.34 -14.36
N ASP A 156 -9.76 -0.55 -15.43
CA ASP A 156 -10.43 -0.76 -16.73
C ASP A 156 -9.89 -2.03 -17.39
N LEU A 157 -10.54 -3.16 -17.08
CA LEU A 157 -10.14 -4.47 -17.62
C LEU A 157 -10.52 -4.66 -19.08
N ARG A 158 -11.40 -3.81 -19.64
CA ARG A 158 -11.69 -3.80 -21.07
C ARG A 158 -10.49 -3.23 -21.83
N ALA A 159 -10.03 -2.06 -21.44
CA ALA A 159 -8.85 -1.45 -22.06
C ALA A 159 -7.60 -2.34 -21.87
N LEU A 160 -7.43 -2.95 -20.69
CA LEU A 160 -6.35 -3.92 -20.47
C LEU A 160 -6.41 -5.10 -21.44
N ARG A 161 -7.59 -5.70 -21.64
CA ARG A 161 -7.79 -6.84 -22.56
C ARG A 161 -7.46 -6.44 -23.99
N GLU A 162 -8.00 -5.33 -24.47
CA GLU A 162 -7.74 -4.80 -25.83
C GLU A 162 -6.23 -4.60 -26.06
N TRP A 163 -5.55 -4.01 -25.10
CA TRP A 163 -4.11 -3.80 -25.15
C TRP A 163 -3.30 -5.11 -25.15
N LEU A 164 -3.69 -6.10 -24.32
CA LEU A 164 -3.05 -7.42 -24.30
C LEU A 164 -3.25 -8.16 -25.63
N GLU A 165 -4.44 -8.10 -26.22
CA GLU A 165 -4.76 -8.72 -27.52
C GLU A 165 -4.00 -8.08 -28.67
N GLU A 166 -3.82 -6.76 -28.67
CA GLU A 166 -3.02 -6.04 -29.64
C GLU A 166 -1.55 -6.48 -29.59
N ARG A 167 -0.96 -6.54 -28.38
CA ARG A 167 0.40 -7.00 -28.16
C ARG A 167 0.61 -8.43 -28.64
N LEU A 168 -0.32 -9.33 -28.30
CA LEU A 168 -0.25 -10.74 -28.72
C LEU A 168 -0.30 -10.86 -30.25
N ARG A 169 -1.21 -10.13 -30.90
CA ARG A 169 -1.30 -10.11 -32.37
C ARG A 169 -0.06 -9.53 -33.04
N GLY A 170 0.55 -8.52 -32.42
CA GLY A 170 1.77 -7.88 -32.88
C GLY A 170 3.07 -8.63 -32.53
N GLY A 171 3.00 -9.79 -31.85
CA GLY A 171 4.19 -10.52 -31.38
C GLY A 171 5.07 -9.73 -30.42
N GLN A 172 4.48 -8.78 -29.70
CA GLN A 172 5.19 -7.93 -28.75
C GLN A 172 5.34 -8.62 -27.38
N PRO A 173 6.38 -8.27 -26.58
CA PRO A 173 6.55 -8.83 -25.24
C PRO A 173 5.33 -8.60 -24.37
N MET A 174 4.88 -9.64 -23.68
CA MET A 174 3.77 -9.57 -22.73
C MET A 174 4.25 -9.03 -21.38
N PRO A 175 3.36 -8.42 -20.56
CA PRO A 175 3.73 -7.99 -19.22
C PRO A 175 4.08 -9.19 -18.34
N LYS A 176 5.05 -9.02 -17.43
CA LYS A 176 5.41 -10.05 -16.44
C LYS A 176 4.57 -9.95 -15.18
N VAL A 177 4.16 -8.75 -14.80
CA VAL A 177 3.46 -8.48 -13.54
C VAL A 177 2.32 -7.49 -13.77
N PHE A 178 1.21 -7.72 -13.07
CA PHE A 178 0.14 -6.74 -12.81
C PHE A 178 0.11 -6.48 -11.30
N TYR A 179 0.34 -5.24 -10.88
CA TYR A 179 0.26 -4.84 -9.47
C TYR A 179 -1.08 -4.18 -9.17
N THR A 180 -1.76 -4.60 -8.11
CA THR A 180 -3.06 -4.06 -7.69
C THR A 180 -3.21 -3.98 -6.17
N VAL A 181 -4.01 -3.01 -5.71
CA VAL A 181 -4.47 -2.89 -4.32
C VAL A 181 -6.00 -3.01 -4.30
N PRO A 182 -6.56 -4.23 -4.23
CA PRO A 182 -7.98 -4.47 -4.48
C PRO A 182 -8.92 -4.00 -3.36
N ASN A 183 -8.41 -3.76 -2.15
CA ASN A 183 -9.18 -3.35 -1.00
C ASN A 183 -8.75 -1.98 -0.49
N PHE A 184 -9.69 -1.01 -0.48
CA PHE A 184 -9.45 0.35 0.04
C PHE A 184 -8.17 0.96 -0.51
N HIS A 185 -8.10 0.96 -1.80
CA HIS A 185 -6.95 1.29 -2.63
C HIS A 185 -6.20 2.56 -2.16
N ASN A 186 -4.89 2.49 -2.13
CA ASN A 186 -4.05 3.66 -1.87
C ASN A 186 -3.55 4.23 -3.22
N PRO A 187 -4.06 5.41 -3.67
CA PRO A 187 -4.59 6.50 -2.83
C PRO A 187 -6.12 6.66 -2.79
N THR A 188 -6.91 5.97 -3.61
CA THR A 188 -8.29 6.34 -3.93
C THR A 188 -9.33 5.91 -2.88
N GLY A 189 -9.03 4.89 -2.08
CA GLY A 189 -9.99 4.31 -1.14
C GLY A 189 -11.05 3.41 -1.80
N CYS A 190 -11.03 3.21 -3.12
CA CYS A 190 -11.96 2.33 -3.83
C CYS A 190 -11.72 0.85 -3.52
N CYS A 191 -12.70 0.01 -3.82
CA CYS A 191 -12.60 -1.44 -3.74
C CYS A 191 -12.87 -2.06 -5.10
N MET A 192 -12.02 -3.01 -5.51
CA MET A 192 -12.24 -3.78 -6.72
C MET A 192 -13.46 -4.68 -6.56
N SER A 193 -14.40 -4.58 -7.50
CA SER A 193 -15.61 -5.41 -7.53
C SER A 193 -15.29 -6.90 -7.71
N LEU A 194 -16.21 -7.77 -7.28
CA LEU A 194 -16.02 -9.21 -7.37
C LEU A 194 -15.83 -9.68 -8.82
N ASP A 195 -16.56 -9.09 -9.76
CA ASP A 195 -16.47 -9.46 -11.17
C ASP A 195 -15.13 -9.05 -11.77
N LYS A 196 -14.61 -7.87 -11.42
CA LYS A 196 -13.27 -7.44 -11.85
C LYS A 196 -12.16 -8.31 -11.24
N ARG A 197 -12.32 -8.78 -9.99
CA ARG A 197 -11.36 -9.73 -9.39
C ARG A 197 -11.25 -11.02 -10.19
N ARG A 198 -12.39 -11.62 -10.53
CA ARG A 198 -12.46 -12.85 -11.37
C ARG A 198 -11.89 -12.61 -12.76
N CYS A 199 -12.34 -11.54 -13.41
CA CYS A 199 -11.89 -11.21 -14.76
C CYS A 199 -10.37 -10.96 -14.82
N LEU A 200 -9.78 -10.27 -13.83
CA LEU A 200 -8.33 -10.03 -13.80
C LEU A 200 -7.54 -11.34 -13.65
N VAL A 201 -8.00 -12.27 -12.80
CA VAL A 201 -7.38 -13.59 -12.66
C VAL A 201 -7.48 -14.39 -13.98
N GLU A 202 -8.65 -14.40 -14.64
CA GLU A 202 -8.81 -15.04 -15.95
C GLU A 202 -7.88 -14.45 -17.02
N LEU A 203 -7.67 -13.12 -17.01
CA LEU A 203 -6.73 -12.48 -17.91
C LEU A 203 -5.28 -12.91 -17.61
N ALA A 204 -4.91 -12.99 -16.33
CA ALA A 204 -3.59 -13.44 -15.92
C ALA A 204 -3.32 -14.90 -16.32
N GLU A 205 -4.28 -15.79 -16.12
CA GLU A 205 -4.20 -17.20 -16.56
C GLU A 205 -4.08 -17.33 -18.08
N ARG A 206 -4.82 -16.49 -18.82
CA ARG A 206 -4.84 -16.53 -20.30
C ARG A 206 -3.56 -15.95 -20.91
N TYR A 207 -3.02 -14.86 -20.37
CA TYR A 207 -1.91 -14.12 -20.97
C TYR A 207 -0.57 -14.36 -20.29
N GLY A 208 -0.54 -15.09 -19.19
CA GLY A 208 0.68 -15.56 -18.54
C GLY A 208 1.43 -14.50 -17.74
N PHE A 209 0.74 -13.59 -17.05
CA PHE A 209 1.37 -12.62 -16.15
C PHE A 209 1.05 -12.91 -14.67
N LEU A 210 1.94 -12.51 -13.76
CA LEU A 210 1.73 -12.61 -12.33
C LEU A 210 0.91 -11.43 -11.83
N ILE A 211 -0.15 -11.67 -11.06
CA ILE A 211 -0.83 -10.64 -10.28
C ILE A 211 -0.13 -10.51 -8.91
N VAL A 212 0.26 -9.30 -8.54
CA VAL A 212 0.68 -8.97 -7.18
C VAL A 212 -0.50 -8.28 -6.48
N GLU A 213 -1.19 -9.02 -5.64
CA GLU A 213 -2.31 -8.55 -4.84
C GLU A 213 -1.81 -7.98 -3.51
N ASP A 214 -1.71 -6.65 -3.37
CA ASP A 214 -1.31 -5.97 -2.14
C ASP A 214 -2.53 -5.68 -1.26
N ASP A 215 -2.75 -6.50 -0.24
CA ASP A 215 -3.91 -6.43 0.65
C ASP A 215 -3.55 -5.86 2.03
N ALA A 216 -3.00 -4.65 2.03
CA ALA A 216 -2.61 -3.99 3.27
C ALA A 216 -3.81 -3.51 4.13
N TYR A 217 -4.99 -3.38 3.55
CA TYR A 217 -6.16 -2.75 4.18
C TYR A 217 -7.38 -3.67 4.30
N GLY A 218 -7.36 -4.90 3.80
CA GLY A 218 -8.52 -5.79 3.71
C GLY A 218 -9.26 -6.01 5.03
N ASP A 219 -8.53 -6.05 6.15
CA ASP A 219 -9.14 -6.15 7.48
C ASP A 219 -9.86 -4.85 7.94
N LEU A 220 -9.65 -3.72 7.28
CA LEU A 220 -10.15 -2.41 7.69
C LEU A 220 -11.40 -1.96 6.93
N ARG A 221 -12.28 -2.90 6.59
CA ARG A 221 -13.62 -2.62 6.08
C ARG A 221 -14.53 -2.21 7.22
N PHE A 222 -15.22 -1.09 7.09
CA PHE A 222 -16.21 -0.64 8.07
C PHE A 222 -17.61 -0.45 7.48
N GLU A 223 -17.78 -0.64 6.17
CA GLU A 223 -19.09 -0.69 5.48
C GLU A 223 -19.09 -1.73 4.37
N GLY A 224 -20.27 -2.31 4.10
CA GLY A 224 -20.44 -3.37 3.09
C GLY A 224 -19.94 -4.74 3.56
N GLU A 225 -19.89 -5.70 2.63
CA GLU A 225 -19.47 -7.08 2.90
C GLU A 225 -18.00 -7.30 2.49
N ASP A 226 -17.31 -8.16 3.23
CA ASP A 226 -15.95 -8.56 2.89
C ASP A 226 -15.95 -9.38 1.58
N LEU A 227 -15.08 -9.00 0.65
CA LEU A 227 -14.93 -9.70 -0.63
C LEU A 227 -13.75 -10.69 -0.57
N PRO A 228 -13.87 -11.88 -1.20
CA PRO A 228 -12.75 -12.79 -1.36
C PRO A 228 -11.58 -12.10 -2.07
N PRO A 229 -10.32 -12.36 -1.67
CA PRO A 229 -9.16 -11.87 -2.39
C PRO A 229 -9.08 -12.48 -3.81
N LEU A 230 -8.29 -11.86 -4.71
CA LEU A 230 -8.04 -12.42 -6.04
C LEU A 230 -7.43 -13.82 -5.93
N LYS A 231 -6.57 -14.03 -4.94
CA LYS A 231 -5.96 -15.33 -4.64
C LYS A 231 -6.99 -16.46 -4.43
N ALA A 232 -8.22 -16.15 -4.01
CA ALA A 232 -9.29 -17.15 -3.85
C ALA A 232 -9.80 -17.70 -5.20
N PHE A 233 -9.56 -16.99 -6.30
CA PHE A 233 -9.95 -17.41 -7.66
C PHE A 233 -8.78 -18.02 -8.45
N ASP A 234 -7.57 -17.94 -7.94
CA ASP A 234 -6.34 -18.42 -8.57
C ASP A 234 -6.27 -19.95 -8.59
N ARG A 235 -6.26 -20.53 -9.79
CA ARG A 235 -6.18 -21.99 -10.01
C ARG A 235 -4.83 -22.42 -10.58
N GLN A 236 -4.05 -21.49 -11.11
CA GLN A 236 -2.80 -21.79 -11.83
C GLN A 236 -1.54 -21.21 -11.14
N GLY A 237 -1.68 -20.61 -9.97
CA GLY A 237 -0.54 -20.02 -9.25
C GLY A 237 -0.13 -18.65 -9.80
N VAL A 238 -1.04 -17.94 -10.48
CA VAL A 238 -0.78 -16.62 -11.08
C VAL A 238 -0.99 -15.45 -10.12
N VAL A 239 -1.39 -15.68 -8.86
CA VAL A 239 -1.58 -14.62 -7.88
C VAL A 239 -0.59 -14.76 -6.72
N ALA A 240 0.22 -13.72 -6.51
CA ALA A 240 1.04 -13.51 -5.33
C ALA A 240 0.30 -12.56 -4.37
N TYR A 241 -0.21 -13.09 -3.26
CA TYR A 241 -0.93 -12.34 -2.24
C TYR A 241 0.04 -11.78 -1.20
N VAL A 242 0.03 -10.48 -1.00
CA VAL A 242 0.88 -9.75 -0.04
C VAL A 242 0.03 -9.19 1.09
N GLY A 243 0.40 -9.50 2.33
CA GLY A 243 -0.27 -8.96 3.52
C GLY A 243 0.72 -8.35 4.51
N THR A 244 0.19 -7.62 5.51
CA THR A 244 1.01 -6.96 6.53
C THR A 244 0.22 -6.64 7.79
N PHE A 245 0.89 -6.67 8.95
CA PHE A 245 0.33 -6.16 10.20
C PHE A 245 0.52 -4.64 10.40
N SER A 246 1.12 -3.96 9.45
CA SER A 246 1.43 -2.52 9.59
C SER A 246 0.21 -1.64 9.80
N LYS A 247 -0.99 -2.07 9.36
CA LYS A 247 -2.23 -1.28 9.44
C LYS A 247 -3.17 -1.77 10.55
N THR A 248 -2.98 -2.99 11.02
CA THR A 248 -3.83 -3.63 12.04
C THR A 248 -3.17 -3.71 13.42
N ILE A 249 -1.86 -3.96 13.50
CA ILE A 249 -1.16 -3.97 14.79
C ILE A 249 -0.34 -2.68 14.95
N ALA A 250 0.80 -2.60 14.27
CA ALA A 250 1.65 -1.40 14.27
C ALA A 250 2.66 -1.45 13.12
N PRO A 251 2.96 -0.32 12.45
CA PRO A 251 3.93 -0.30 11.35
C PRO A 251 5.37 -0.57 11.81
N GLY A 252 5.68 -0.28 13.07
CA GLY A 252 7.02 -0.47 13.66
C GLY A 252 7.42 -1.92 13.90
N ILE A 253 6.46 -2.87 13.94
CA ILE A 253 6.77 -4.30 14.13
C ILE A 253 7.39 -4.95 12.89
N ARG A 254 7.27 -4.35 11.73
CA ARG A 254 7.88 -4.79 10.48
C ARG A 254 7.61 -6.25 10.13
N ILE A 255 6.38 -6.73 10.28
CA ILE A 255 5.93 -8.05 9.83
C ILE A 255 4.95 -7.91 8.67
N GLY A 256 5.25 -8.62 7.59
CA GLY A 256 4.38 -8.88 6.45
C GLY A 256 4.61 -10.30 5.96
N TRP A 257 3.89 -10.68 4.93
CA TRP A 257 4.00 -11.99 4.32
C TRP A 257 3.63 -11.94 2.84
N ILE A 258 4.04 -12.97 2.12
CA ILE A 258 3.59 -13.23 0.76
C ILE A 258 3.26 -14.71 0.61
N PHE A 259 2.12 -14.98 -0.03
CA PHE A 259 1.74 -16.31 -0.50
C PHE A 259 1.78 -16.36 -2.01
N GLY A 260 2.38 -17.38 -2.59
CA GLY A 260 2.50 -17.54 -4.03
C GLY A 260 2.82 -18.96 -4.44
N ALA A 261 3.03 -19.19 -5.73
CA ALA A 261 3.50 -20.48 -6.21
C ALA A 261 4.90 -20.79 -5.68
N GLU A 262 5.18 -22.08 -5.41
CA GLU A 262 6.44 -22.55 -4.83
C GLU A 262 7.69 -21.98 -5.53
N PRO A 263 7.82 -22.00 -6.87
CA PRO A 263 9.03 -21.48 -7.52
C PRO A 263 9.28 -19.98 -7.25
N LEU A 264 8.20 -19.18 -7.16
CA LEU A 264 8.29 -17.76 -6.81
C LEU A 264 8.80 -17.58 -5.38
N ILE A 265 8.18 -18.27 -4.42
CA ILE A 265 8.53 -18.15 -3.01
C ILE A 265 9.94 -18.69 -2.73
N ALA A 266 10.32 -19.78 -3.35
CA ALA A 266 11.68 -20.35 -3.25
C ALA A 266 12.75 -19.38 -3.78
N ALA A 267 12.50 -18.73 -4.93
CA ALA A 267 13.40 -17.72 -5.48
C ALA A 267 13.49 -16.49 -4.56
N MET A 268 12.35 -16.01 -4.04
CA MET A 268 12.32 -14.88 -3.09
C MET A 268 13.06 -15.21 -1.79
N ALA A 269 12.88 -16.40 -1.25
CA ALA A 269 13.57 -16.84 -0.04
C ALA A 269 15.10 -16.86 -0.20
N ARG A 270 15.61 -17.21 -1.40
CA ARG A 270 17.04 -17.18 -1.72
C ARG A 270 17.59 -15.77 -1.87
N LEU A 271 16.79 -14.84 -2.41
CA LEU A 271 17.18 -13.42 -2.55
C LEU A 271 17.03 -12.63 -1.25
N LYS A 272 16.26 -13.14 -0.29
CA LYS A 272 16.08 -12.52 1.03
C LYS A 272 17.34 -12.74 1.89
N ALA A 273 18.36 -11.91 1.65
CA ALA A 273 19.69 -12.04 2.24
C ALA A 273 19.85 -11.26 3.57
N ASP A 274 18.77 -11.07 4.34
CA ASP A 274 18.76 -10.28 5.57
C ASP A 274 18.90 -11.11 6.86
N GLY A 275 19.25 -12.39 6.75
CA GLY A 275 19.33 -13.32 7.89
C GLY A 275 17.97 -13.75 8.45
N GLY A 276 16.87 -13.37 7.79
CA GLY A 276 15.49 -13.67 8.19
C GLY A 276 14.79 -12.52 8.91
N THR A 277 13.47 -12.55 8.87
CA THR A 277 12.64 -11.61 9.65
C THR A 277 12.82 -11.93 11.14
N SER A 278 12.98 -10.91 11.98
CA SER A 278 13.30 -11.03 13.41
C SER A 278 12.48 -12.11 14.12
N PRO A 279 13.12 -13.18 14.65
CA PRO A 279 12.42 -14.23 15.40
C PRO A 279 11.74 -13.70 16.66
N PHE A 280 12.35 -12.75 17.34
CA PHE A 280 11.75 -12.09 18.52
C PHE A 280 10.43 -11.41 18.17
N VAL A 281 10.40 -10.60 17.11
CA VAL A 281 9.18 -9.90 16.72
C VAL A 281 8.11 -10.88 16.23
N GLN A 282 8.50 -11.92 15.47
CA GLN A 282 7.57 -12.98 15.06
C GLN A 282 6.97 -13.70 16.27
N THR A 283 7.79 -13.98 17.30
CA THR A 283 7.33 -14.58 18.56
C THR A 283 6.30 -13.69 19.24
N VAL A 284 6.60 -12.41 19.43
CA VAL A 284 5.66 -11.48 20.06
C VAL A 284 4.33 -11.42 19.29
N VAL A 285 4.38 -11.32 17.96
CA VAL A 285 3.18 -11.25 17.12
C VAL A 285 2.39 -12.57 17.14
N ALA A 286 3.06 -13.73 17.15
CA ALA A 286 2.39 -15.03 17.28
C ALA A 286 1.56 -15.11 18.57
N TYR A 287 2.17 -14.80 19.71
CA TYR A 287 1.47 -14.80 21.01
C TYR A 287 0.35 -13.74 21.09
N TYR A 288 0.54 -12.61 20.45
CA TYR A 288 -0.52 -11.59 20.34
C TYR A 288 -1.72 -12.09 19.53
N CYS A 289 -1.49 -12.75 18.40
CA CYS A 289 -2.54 -13.22 17.50
C CYS A 289 -3.33 -14.41 18.03
N GLU A 290 -2.67 -15.32 18.76
CA GLU A 290 -3.31 -16.54 19.30
C GLU A 290 -4.39 -16.29 20.35
N GLY A 291 -4.40 -15.15 21.00
CA GLY A 291 -5.27 -14.83 22.14
C GLY A 291 -6.58 -14.11 21.79
N ALA A 292 -7.18 -14.23 20.62
CA ALA A 292 -8.36 -13.47 20.18
C ALA A 292 -8.18 -11.93 20.21
N ASN A 293 -6.99 -11.44 20.54
CA ASN A 293 -6.68 -10.02 20.62
C ASN A 293 -6.75 -9.35 19.26
N PHE A 294 -6.35 -10.06 18.20
CA PHE A 294 -6.31 -9.52 16.86
C PHE A 294 -7.72 -9.16 16.34
N ASP A 295 -8.69 -10.07 16.42
CA ASP A 295 -10.04 -9.82 15.88
C ASP A 295 -10.76 -8.72 16.65
N ARG A 296 -10.70 -8.74 17.99
CA ARG A 296 -11.22 -7.64 18.83
C ARG A 296 -10.60 -6.31 18.47
N ARG A 297 -9.30 -6.29 18.20
CA ARG A 297 -8.62 -5.08 17.76
C ARG A 297 -9.11 -4.60 16.41
N VAL A 298 -9.28 -5.49 15.45
CA VAL A 298 -9.81 -5.14 14.10
C VAL A 298 -11.17 -4.48 14.23
N GLU A 299 -12.07 -5.00 15.06
CA GLU A 299 -13.38 -4.38 15.33
C GLU A 299 -13.24 -2.96 15.90
N VAL A 300 -12.38 -2.76 16.89
CA VAL A 300 -12.11 -1.44 17.47
C VAL A 300 -11.54 -0.47 16.41
N LEU A 301 -10.63 -0.94 15.58
CA LEU A 301 -10.05 -0.14 14.51
C LEU A 301 -11.10 0.23 13.44
N ARG A 302 -11.94 -0.71 13.02
CA ARG A 302 -13.05 -0.48 12.08
C ARG A 302 -13.97 0.62 12.60
N ALA A 303 -14.42 0.54 13.85
CA ALA A 303 -15.28 1.55 14.48
C ALA A 303 -14.57 2.92 14.56
N ASN A 304 -13.29 2.95 14.94
CA ASN A 304 -12.50 4.17 15.06
C ASN A 304 -12.32 4.85 13.68
N TYR A 305 -11.83 4.12 12.66
CA TYR A 305 -11.58 4.69 11.34
C TYR A 305 -12.86 5.06 10.60
N ARG A 306 -13.98 4.39 10.85
CA ARG A 306 -15.30 4.82 10.35
C ARG A 306 -15.64 6.23 10.83
N ARG A 307 -15.59 6.48 12.16
CA ARG A 307 -15.85 7.82 12.71
C ARG A 307 -14.92 8.87 12.11
N ARG A 308 -13.65 8.57 11.98
CA ARG A 308 -12.64 9.48 11.41
C ARG A 308 -12.92 9.81 9.95
N ARG A 309 -13.27 8.79 9.15
CA ARG A 309 -13.70 8.98 7.78
C ARG A 309 -14.92 9.90 7.71
N ASP A 310 -15.91 9.65 8.56
CA ASP A 310 -17.17 10.43 8.60
C ASP A 310 -16.91 11.89 8.97
N VAL A 311 -16.01 12.16 9.92
CA VAL A 311 -15.58 13.54 10.26
C VAL A 311 -14.93 14.22 9.08
N MET A 312 -14.03 13.53 8.37
CA MET A 312 -13.36 14.09 7.18
C MET A 312 -14.37 14.37 6.06
N LEU A 313 -15.23 13.43 5.72
CA LEU A 313 -16.24 13.60 4.67
C LEU A 313 -17.20 14.75 4.99
N HIS A 314 -17.66 14.85 6.23
CA HIS A 314 -18.52 15.96 6.66
C HIS A 314 -17.81 17.32 6.56
N ALA A 315 -16.53 17.39 6.90
CA ALA A 315 -15.74 18.61 6.75
C ALA A 315 -15.55 18.98 5.26
N LEU A 316 -15.30 18.01 4.39
CA LEU A 316 -15.20 18.22 2.95
C LEU A 316 -16.53 18.74 2.38
N GLU A 317 -17.67 18.13 2.74
CA GLU A 317 -19.01 18.59 2.32
C GLU A 317 -19.33 20.02 2.78
N ARG A 318 -18.83 20.38 3.96
CA ARG A 318 -19.11 21.70 4.54
C ARG A 318 -18.27 22.84 3.97
N TYR A 319 -17.01 22.57 3.67
CA TYR A 319 -16.04 23.62 3.39
C TYR A 319 -15.55 23.65 1.94
N MET A 320 -15.42 22.48 1.27
CA MET A 320 -14.84 22.43 -0.07
C MET A 320 -15.77 23.07 -1.14
N PRO A 321 -15.21 23.80 -2.12
CA PRO A 321 -15.95 24.29 -3.27
C PRO A 321 -16.68 23.19 -4.04
N ALA A 322 -17.82 23.53 -4.66
CA ALA A 322 -18.69 22.56 -5.36
C ALA A 322 -18.02 21.88 -6.56
N ASP A 323 -16.98 22.49 -7.13
CA ASP A 323 -16.24 21.96 -8.27
C ASP A 323 -15.19 20.90 -7.85
N CYS A 324 -14.94 20.75 -6.55
CA CYS A 324 -14.12 19.67 -6.02
C CYS A 324 -14.92 18.36 -5.96
N ARG A 325 -14.26 17.24 -6.27
CA ARG A 325 -14.85 15.90 -6.14
C ARG A 325 -13.95 15.03 -5.27
N TRP A 326 -14.52 14.10 -4.51
CA TRP A 326 -13.76 13.19 -3.67
C TRP A 326 -14.42 11.83 -3.54
N THR A 327 -13.60 10.83 -3.26
CA THR A 327 -14.06 9.45 -3.02
C THR A 327 -14.69 9.31 -1.63
N ARG A 328 -15.58 8.31 -1.48
CA ARG A 328 -16.26 7.96 -0.21
C ARG A 328 -15.88 6.52 0.19
N PRO A 329 -14.71 6.33 0.80
CA PRO A 329 -14.21 4.99 1.07
C PRO A 329 -15.05 4.24 2.13
N GLN A 330 -15.25 2.94 1.89
CA GLN A 330 -15.94 2.03 2.82
C GLN A 330 -14.96 1.36 3.80
N GLY A 331 -13.69 1.74 3.78
CA GLY A 331 -12.62 1.20 4.60
C GLY A 331 -11.29 1.92 4.36
N GLY A 332 -10.20 1.36 4.91
CA GLY A 332 -8.87 1.90 4.70
C GLY A 332 -8.59 3.23 5.40
N PHE A 333 -7.79 4.10 4.75
CA PHE A 333 -7.20 5.27 5.40
C PHE A 333 -7.36 6.57 4.62
N PHE A 334 -7.82 6.56 3.35
CA PHE A 334 -7.60 7.65 2.43
C PHE A 334 -8.88 8.13 1.76
N VAL A 335 -8.94 9.43 1.52
CA VAL A 335 -9.83 10.09 0.59
C VAL A 335 -8.99 10.66 -0.54
N TRP A 336 -9.42 10.42 -1.78
CA TRP A 336 -8.82 10.95 -2.99
C TRP A 336 -9.64 12.11 -3.49
N LEU A 337 -9.02 13.28 -3.62
CA LEU A 337 -9.70 14.51 -4.00
C LEU A 337 -9.20 14.98 -5.37
N HIS A 338 -10.15 15.32 -6.23
CA HIS A 338 -9.94 15.92 -7.53
C HIS A 338 -10.22 17.43 -7.46
N LEU A 339 -9.23 18.21 -7.88
CA LEU A 339 -9.27 19.68 -7.88
C LEU A 339 -10.01 20.24 -9.09
N PRO A 340 -10.54 21.48 -9.00
CA PRO A 340 -11.10 22.20 -10.13
C PRO A 340 -10.11 22.36 -11.28
N GLU A 341 -10.63 22.67 -12.46
CA GLU A 341 -9.81 22.98 -13.62
C GLU A 341 -8.93 24.21 -13.38
N GLY A 342 -7.68 24.17 -13.85
CA GLY A 342 -6.72 25.27 -13.67
C GLY A 342 -5.95 25.24 -12.34
N ILE A 343 -6.30 24.40 -11.38
CA ILE A 343 -5.59 24.31 -10.09
C ILE A 343 -4.57 23.16 -10.10
N ASP A 344 -3.32 23.50 -9.85
CA ASP A 344 -2.22 22.54 -9.69
C ASP A 344 -2.06 22.13 -8.22
N SER A 345 -1.99 20.83 -7.96
CA SER A 345 -1.88 20.29 -6.58
C SER A 345 -0.56 20.65 -5.88
N ARG A 346 0.55 20.90 -6.60
CA ARG A 346 1.80 21.38 -6.00
C ARG A 346 1.71 22.83 -5.57
N GLU A 347 1.06 23.67 -6.35
CA GLU A 347 0.83 25.07 -5.99
C GLU A 347 -0.08 25.14 -4.77
N LEU A 348 -1.16 24.36 -4.77
CA LEU A 348 -2.02 24.23 -3.61
C LEU A 348 -1.27 23.70 -2.38
N LEU A 349 -0.38 22.73 -2.54
CA LEU A 349 0.41 22.21 -1.42
C LEU A 349 1.34 23.28 -0.83
N ALA A 350 1.96 24.10 -1.66
CA ALA A 350 2.80 25.21 -1.18
C ALA A 350 2.00 26.20 -0.34
N LYS A 351 0.82 26.61 -0.82
CA LYS A 351 -0.12 27.47 -0.08
C LYS A 351 -0.64 26.82 1.20
N ALA A 352 -1.05 25.55 1.13
CA ALA A 352 -1.57 24.81 2.27
C ALA A 352 -0.54 24.71 3.43
N ILE A 353 0.75 24.60 3.11
CA ILE A 353 1.83 24.62 4.10
C ILE A 353 1.90 25.97 4.82
N ASP A 354 1.70 27.09 4.12
CA ASP A 354 1.68 28.40 4.75
C ASP A 354 0.50 28.53 5.72
N HIS A 355 -0.65 27.89 5.42
CA HIS A 355 -1.79 27.74 6.33
C HIS A 355 -1.63 26.66 7.41
N GLY A 356 -0.49 25.98 7.49
CA GLY A 356 -0.20 24.95 8.49
C GLY A 356 -0.98 23.65 8.29
N VAL A 357 -1.26 23.27 7.04
CA VAL A 357 -1.87 21.98 6.68
C VAL A 357 -1.10 21.32 5.55
N SER A 358 -1.05 19.99 5.53
CA SER A 358 -0.38 19.23 4.47
C SER A 358 -1.20 18.04 3.99
N PHE A 359 -1.03 17.71 2.72
CA PHE A 359 -1.58 16.53 2.04
C PHE A 359 -0.50 15.89 1.15
N VAL A 360 -0.81 14.79 0.46
CA VAL A 360 0.10 14.23 -0.55
C VAL A 360 -0.37 14.65 -1.94
N ASP A 361 0.53 15.30 -2.70
CA ASP A 361 0.36 15.59 -4.13
C ASP A 361 0.03 14.32 -4.93
N GLY A 362 -0.84 14.40 -5.92
CA GLY A 362 -1.30 13.25 -6.69
C GLY A 362 -0.24 12.64 -7.62
N ARG A 363 0.73 13.42 -8.08
CA ARG A 363 1.74 13.01 -9.06
C ARG A 363 2.52 11.73 -8.70
N PRO A 364 2.98 11.53 -7.45
CA PRO A 364 3.70 10.32 -7.08
C PRO A 364 2.93 9.01 -7.24
N PHE A 365 1.63 9.05 -7.41
CA PHE A 365 0.76 7.88 -7.53
C PHE A 365 0.54 7.42 -8.98
N PHE A 366 1.10 8.11 -9.96
CA PHE A 366 0.95 7.78 -11.38
C PHE A 366 2.27 7.34 -12.02
N ALA A 367 2.18 6.51 -13.04
CA ALA A 367 3.32 6.17 -13.87
C ALA A 367 3.72 7.38 -14.74
N ASP A 368 2.76 8.08 -15.33
CA ASP A 368 2.96 9.44 -15.85
C ASP A 368 2.58 10.43 -14.76
N VAL A 369 3.57 11.12 -14.21
CA VAL A 369 3.39 12.00 -13.07
C VAL A 369 2.45 13.18 -13.34
N GLU A 370 2.34 13.63 -14.58
CA GLU A 370 1.51 14.80 -14.91
C GLU A 370 0.00 14.47 -14.85
N GLU A 371 -0.40 13.22 -15.00
CA GLU A 371 -1.78 12.81 -14.78
C GLU A 371 -2.26 13.08 -13.35
N GLY A 372 -1.33 13.12 -12.39
CA GLY A 372 -1.61 13.42 -10.99
C GLY A 372 -1.76 14.89 -10.63
N ALA A 373 -1.53 15.82 -11.57
CA ALA A 373 -1.44 17.27 -11.31
C ALA A 373 -2.68 17.88 -10.63
N ARG A 374 -3.85 17.28 -10.86
CA ARG A 374 -5.14 17.77 -10.33
C ARG A 374 -5.70 16.90 -9.21
N TYR A 375 -4.87 16.07 -8.60
CA TYR A 375 -5.30 15.16 -7.53
C TYR A 375 -4.49 15.36 -6.28
N LEU A 376 -5.11 15.03 -5.15
CA LEU A 376 -4.42 14.96 -3.87
C LEU A 376 -5.00 13.86 -2.99
N ARG A 377 -4.16 13.29 -2.12
CA ARG A 377 -4.57 12.30 -1.13
C ARG A 377 -4.65 12.91 0.26
N LEU A 378 -5.80 12.76 0.90
CA LEU A 378 -6.04 13.06 2.30
C LEU A 378 -6.07 11.76 3.12
N ALA A 379 -5.43 11.77 4.29
CA ALA A 379 -5.42 10.65 5.22
C ALA A 379 -6.24 10.98 6.48
N PHE A 380 -7.29 10.22 6.74
CA PHE A 380 -8.12 10.39 7.95
C PHE A 380 -7.64 9.55 9.14
N CYS A 381 -6.59 8.74 8.94
CA CYS A 381 -6.15 7.77 9.92
C CYS A 381 -5.28 8.34 11.04
N TYR A 382 -4.55 9.42 10.83
CA TYR A 382 -3.50 9.90 11.75
C TYR A 382 -3.92 11.07 12.62
N VAL A 383 -4.51 12.11 12.04
CA VAL A 383 -4.84 13.37 12.72
C VAL A 383 -5.98 13.16 13.72
N PRO A 384 -5.94 13.71 14.95
CA PRO A 384 -7.08 13.69 15.87
C PRO A 384 -8.37 14.25 15.26
N GLU A 385 -9.52 13.69 15.64
CA GLU A 385 -10.83 14.03 15.02
C GLU A 385 -11.18 15.52 15.16
N ASP A 386 -10.89 16.12 16.32
CA ASP A 386 -11.08 17.54 16.61
C ASP A 386 -10.23 18.50 15.76
N ARG A 387 -9.08 18.02 15.27
CA ARG A 387 -8.18 18.79 14.39
C ARG A 387 -8.51 18.62 12.91
N MET A 388 -9.24 17.58 12.54
CA MET A 388 -9.43 17.19 11.13
C MET A 388 -10.28 18.22 10.37
N ALA A 389 -11.40 18.66 10.96
CA ALA A 389 -12.25 19.68 10.35
C ALA A 389 -11.51 21.01 10.16
N GLU A 390 -10.68 21.41 11.12
CA GLU A 390 -9.81 22.58 10.99
C GLU A 390 -8.77 22.40 9.88
N GLY A 391 -8.19 21.21 9.71
CA GLY A 391 -7.28 20.92 8.61
C GLY A 391 -7.94 21.09 7.24
N ILE A 392 -9.17 20.61 7.08
CA ILE A 392 -9.94 20.80 5.83
C ILE A 392 -10.28 22.28 5.62
N ARG A 393 -10.67 23.01 6.67
CA ARG A 393 -10.95 24.46 6.57
C ARG A 393 -9.71 25.25 6.10
N ARG A 394 -8.52 24.95 6.63
CA ARG A 394 -7.25 25.57 6.20
C ARG A 394 -6.91 25.23 4.76
N LEU A 395 -7.13 23.97 4.37
CA LEU A 395 -6.93 23.54 2.98
C LEU A 395 -7.86 24.28 2.03
N THR A 396 -9.12 24.47 2.42
CA THR A 396 -10.11 25.24 1.63
C THR A 396 -9.67 26.69 1.47
N GLN A 397 -9.22 27.34 2.54
CA GLN A 397 -8.71 28.73 2.44
C GLN A 397 -7.53 28.86 1.47
N ALA A 398 -6.59 27.91 1.52
CA ALA A 398 -5.47 27.89 0.58
C ALA A 398 -5.93 27.68 -0.88
N LEU A 399 -7.00 26.91 -1.10
CA LEU A 399 -7.59 26.70 -2.42
C LEU A 399 -8.33 27.95 -2.93
N GLU A 400 -9.12 28.61 -2.07
CA GLU A 400 -9.85 29.83 -2.39
C GLU A 400 -8.89 30.96 -2.81
N GLU A 401 -7.75 31.13 -2.10
CA GLU A 401 -6.72 32.10 -2.50
C GLU A 401 -6.14 31.84 -3.90
N LEU A 402 -5.99 30.56 -4.31
CA LEU A 402 -5.56 30.25 -5.67
C LEU A 402 -6.63 30.51 -6.71
N LEU A 403 -7.90 30.23 -6.38
CA LEU A 403 -9.03 30.50 -7.27
C LEU A 403 -9.25 32.01 -7.51
N GLU A 404 -8.99 32.84 -6.47
CA GLU A 404 -9.12 34.33 -6.57
C GLU A 404 -7.97 34.96 -7.36
N THR A 405 -6.75 34.38 -7.28
CA THR A 405 -5.58 34.95 -7.96
C THR A 405 -5.54 34.64 -9.46
N GLY A 406 -6.33 33.65 -9.92
CA GLY A 406 -6.38 33.19 -11.32
C GLY A 406 -5.04 32.66 -11.84
N PRO A 407 -5.00 31.94 -12.96
CA PRO A 407 -3.74 31.58 -13.61
C PRO A 407 -3.07 32.84 -14.21
#